data_a400bc0de4ea5579b442dff22484cd74
#
_entry.id   a400bc0de4ea5579b442dff22484cd74
#
_cell.length_a   1.000
_cell.length_b   1.000
_cell.length_c   1.000
_cell.angle_alpha   90.00
_cell.angle_beta   90.00
_cell.angle_gamma   90.00
#
_symmetry.space_group_name_H-M   'P 1'
#
loop_
_entity.id
_entity.type
_entity.pdbx_description
1 polymer ?
#
loop_
_entity_poly.entity_id
_entity_poly.type
_entity_poly.pdbx_seq_one_letter_code
_entity_poly.pdbx_strand_id
1 'polypeptide(L)'
;MLKILGILLCCVLSLPAQAEERPRLIPPGWTQTVADRETRTRKFVSPDGQASLTARQVSADAGAANRGLDRVAYRDGEQVTYHRRAPSWVAVSGYRDGNIFYRKINLACHGTRWNFVELEYPRDMKRAMDTTVTHIARGMTRYYDDCGR
;
A
#
# COMPACT_ATOMS: atom_id res chain seq x y z
N MET A 1 -33.75 51.34 -40.22
CA MET A 1 -32.42 50.94 -39.70
C MET A 1 -32.62 50.00 -38.52
N LEU A 2 -32.53 48.68 -38.74
CA LEU A 2 -32.75 47.61 -37.76
C LEU A 2 -31.39 47.09 -37.27
N LYS A 3 -31.03 47.34 -36.03
CA LYS A 3 -29.79 46.81 -35.43
C LYS A 3 -30.08 45.42 -34.85
N ILE A 4 -29.53 44.40 -35.47
CA ILE A 4 -29.57 43.04 -34.97
C ILE A 4 -28.43 42.90 -33.94
N LEU A 5 -28.78 42.71 -32.67
CA LEU A 5 -27.86 42.45 -31.58
C LEU A 5 -27.62 40.94 -31.50
N GLY A 6 -26.46 40.46 -31.97
CA GLY A 6 -26.08 39.07 -31.89
C GLY A 6 -25.63 38.69 -30.48
N ILE A 7 -26.39 37.84 -29.81
CA ILE A 7 -26.04 37.25 -28.52
C ILE A 7 -25.10 36.04 -28.81
N LEU A 8 -23.85 36.22 -28.44
CA LEU A 8 -22.84 35.12 -28.48
C LEU A 8 -23.02 34.23 -27.24
N LEU A 9 -23.65 33.06 -27.43
CA LEU A 9 -23.86 32.08 -26.38
C LEU A 9 -22.55 31.29 -26.18
N CYS A 10 -21.78 31.64 -25.16
CA CYS A 10 -20.54 30.97 -24.77
C CYS A 10 -20.90 29.67 -24.01
N CYS A 11 -20.97 28.53 -24.72
CA CYS A 11 -21.09 27.21 -24.09
C CYS A 11 -19.78 26.86 -23.37
N VAL A 12 -19.70 27.06 -22.08
CA VAL A 12 -18.65 26.59 -21.21
C VAL A 12 -18.87 25.06 -21.05
N LEU A 13 -18.13 24.25 -21.83
CA LEU A 13 -18.07 22.80 -21.61
C LEU A 13 -17.32 22.54 -20.33
N SER A 14 -18.06 22.33 -19.24
CA SER A 14 -17.53 21.83 -17.97
C SER A 14 -17.09 20.37 -18.19
N LEU A 15 -15.78 20.15 -18.37
CA LEU A 15 -15.21 18.81 -18.34
C LEU A 15 -15.45 18.23 -16.93
N PRO A 16 -16.02 17.02 -16.80
CA PRO A 16 -16.13 16.38 -15.50
C PRO A 16 -14.70 16.19 -14.96
N ALA A 17 -14.43 16.72 -13.78
CA ALA A 17 -13.22 16.45 -13.04
C ALA A 17 -13.16 14.91 -12.83
N GLN A 18 -12.25 14.24 -13.52
CA GLN A 18 -11.98 12.83 -13.28
C GLN A 18 -11.46 12.75 -11.85
N ALA A 19 -12.29 12.25 -10.95
CA ALA A 19 -11.87 11.89 -9.61
C ALA A 19 -10.72 10.89 -9.76
N GLU A 20 -9.52 11.29 -9.42
CA GLU A 20 -8.33 10.44 -9.45
C GLU A 20 -8.61 9.27 -8.50
N GLU A 21 -8.94 8.11 -9.08
CA GLU A 21 -9.31 6.93 -8.32
C GLU A 21 -8.09 6.51 -7.48
N ARG A 22 -8.20 6.68 -6.16
CA ARG A 22 -7.11 6.34 -5.25
C ARG A 22 -6.75 4.88 -5.44
N PRO A 23 -5.50 4.54 -5.75
CA PRO A 23 -5.11 3.15 -5.97
C PRO A 23 -5.43 2.35 -4.71
N ARG A 24 -6.31 1.36 -4.84
CA ARG A 24 -6.66 0.45 -3.76
C ARG A 24 -5.41 -0.35 -3.39
N LEU A 25 -5.08 -0.44 -2.11
CA LEU A 25 -3.96 -1.26 -1.66
C LEU A 25 -4.16 -2.74 -2.04
N ILE A 26 -5.40 -3.21 -1.92
CA ILE A 26 -5.75 -4.61 -2.18
C ILE A 26 -6.03 -4.78 -3.67
N PRO A 27 -5.31 -5.69 -4.35
CA PRO A 27 -5.57 -5.98 -5.76
C PRO A 27 -7.00 -6.49 -5.99
N PRO A 28 -7.58 -6.24 -7.18
CA PRO A 28 -8.89 -6.77 -7.52
C PRO A 28 -8.94 -8.29 -7.40
N GLY A 29 -10.07 -8.83 -6.93
CA GLY A 29 -10.31 -10.27 -6.82
C GLY A 29 -9.71 -10.95 -5.58
N TRP A 30 -8.91 -10.25 -4.77
CA TRP A 30 -8.37 -10.81 -3.53
C TRP A 30 -9.45 -10.89 -2.45
N THR A 31 -9.49 -12.01 -1.74
CA THR A 31 -10.48 -12.29 -0.70
C THR A 31 -9.90 -12.07 0.68
N GLN A 32 -10.61 -11.33 1.54
CA GLN A 32 -10.22 -11.14 2.93
C GLN A 32 -10.52 -12.41 3.74
N THR A 33 -9.49 -12.97 4.38
CA THR A 33 -9.58 -14.21 5.19
C THR A 33 -9.47 -13.94 6.69
N VAL A 34 -8.82 -12.84 7.09
CA VAL A 34 -8.69 -12.43 8.49
C VAL A 34 -9.04 -10.95 8.62
N ALA A 35 -9.79 -10.63 9.66
CA ALA A 35 -10.10 -9.27 10.10
C ALA A 35 -10.03 -9.22 11.62
N ASP A 36 -8.87 -8.91 12.16
CA ASP A 36 -8.66 -8.71 13.60
C ASP A 36 -8.68 -7.22 13.91
N ARG A 37 -9.69 -6.81 14.68
CA ARG A 37 -9.89 -5.40 15.06
C ARG A 37 -8.96 -4.96 16.20
N GLU A 38 -8.58 -5.87 17.08
CA GLU A 38 -7.70 -5.58 18.22
C GLU A 38 -6.29 -5.25 17.74
N THR A 39 -5.72 -6.12 16.91
CA THR A 39 -4.40 -5.91 16.32
C THR A 39 -4.43 -5.07 15.04
N ARG A 40 -5.63 -4.65 14.60
CA ARG A 40 -5.85 -3.97 13.31
C ARG A 40 -5.19 -4.69 12.12
N THR A 41 -5.22 -6.01 12.16
CA THR A 41 -4.64 -6.88 11.13
C THR A 41 -5.72 -7.36 10.18
N ARG A 42 -5.45 -7.26 8.89
CA ARG A 42 -6.26 -7.83 7.82
C ARG A 42 -5.36 -8.70 6.95
N LYS A 43 -5.85 -9.88 6.60
CA LYS A 43 -5.16 -10.78 5.68
C LYS A 43 -6.04 -11.05 4.47
N PHE A 44 -5.44 -11.05 3.29
CA PHE A 44 -6.09 -11.30 2.01
C PHE A 44 -5.35 -12.41 1.29
N VAL A 45 -6.06 -13.16 0.47
CA VAL A 45 -5.51 -14.25 -0.35
C VAL A 45 -5.87 -14.00 -1.80
N SER A 46 -4.94 -14.27 -2.70
CA SER A 46 -5.14 -14.17 -4.15
C SER A 46 -6.24 -15.12 -4.64
N PRO A 47 -6.84 -14.88 -5.83
CA PRO A 47 -7.88 -15.74 -6.37
C PRO A 47 -7.49 -17.20 -6.54
N ASP A 48 -6.22 -17.48 -6.80
CA ASP A 48 -5.66 -18.84 -6.92
C ASP A 48 -5.20 -19.44 -5.58
N GLY A 49 -5.32 -18.68 -4.47
CA GLY A 49 -4.94 -19.11 -3.14
C GLY A 49 -3.43 -19.18 -2.88
N GLN A 50 -2.58 -18.87 -3.84
CA GLN A 50 -1.13 -19.07 -3.73
C GLN A 50 -0.38 -17.89 -3.10
N ALA A 51 -0.91 -16.67 -3.21
CA ALA A 51 -0.32 -15.48 -2.62
C ALA A 51 -1.15 -14.96 -1.45
N SER A 52 -0.50 -14.38 -0.46
CA SER A 52 -1.15 -13.75 0.68
C SER A 52 -0.62 -12.34 0.93
N LEU A 53 -1.52 -11.43 1.31
CA LEU A 53 -1.22 -10.05 1.67
C LEU A 53 -1.69 -9.81 3.11
N THR A 54 -0.77 -9.45 3.99
CA THR A 54 -1.09 -9.01 5.35
C THR A 54 -0.91 -7.51 5.46
N ALA A 55 -1.93 -6.82 5.93
CA ALA A 55 -1.89 -5.40 6.22
C ALA A 55 -2.25 -5.16 7.69
N ARG A 56 -1.44 -4.39 8.41
CA ARG A 56 -1.73 -4.03 9.81
C ARG A 56 -1.26 -2.62 10.13
N GLN A 57 -1.88 -2.03 11.14
CA GLN A 57 -1.49 -0.76 11.70
C GLN A 57 -1.24 -0.93 13.20
N VAL A 58 -0.07 -0.50 13.66
CA VAL A 58 0.30 -0.53 15.08
C VAL A 58 0.66 0.87 15.56
N SER A 59 0.44 1.13 16.85
CA SER A 59 0.88 2.38 17.48
C SER A 59 2.41 2.47 17.43
N ALA A 60 2.92 3.66 17.15
CA ALA A 60 4.34 3.95 17.24
C ALA A 60 4.58 4.72 18.55
N ASP A 61 5.58 4.30 19.31
CA ASP A 61 6.00 5.04 20.49
C ASP A 61 6.63 6.37 20.08
N ALA A 62 6.42 7.40 20.88
CA ALA A 62 7.02 8.71 20.70
C ALA A 62 8.55 8.55 20.62
N GLY A 63 9.15 8.97 19.48
CA GLY A 63 10.57 8.81 19.22
C GLY A 63 10.99 7.50 18.53
N ALA A 64 10.06 6.62 18.18
CA ALA A 64 10.31 5.40 17.44
C ALA A 64 10.74 5.65 15.97
N ALA A 65 10.54 6.86 15.47
CA ALA A 65 10.75 7.22 14.06
C ALA A 65 12.14 6.87 13.50
N ASN A 66 13.17 6.82 14.33
CA ASN A 66 14.54 6.58 13.85
C ASN A 66 15.21 5.29 14.37
N ARG A 67 14.63 4.63 15.38
CA ARG A 67 15.29 3.50 16.05
C ARG A 67 14.67 2.13 15.78
N GLY A 68 13.48 2.07 15.19
CA GLY A 68 12.69 0.85 15.12
C GLY A 68 12.45 0.29 13.72
N LEU A 69 12.65 1.07 12.65
CA LEU A 69 12.32 0.62 11.28
C LEU A 69 13.06 -0.67 10.91
N ASP A 70 14.35 -0.74 11.18
CA ASP A 70 15.14 -1.92 10.82
C ASP A 70 14.77 -3.14 11.67
N ARG A 71 14.49 -2.96 12.97
CA ARG A 71 14.06 -4.07 13.84
C ARG A 71 12.74 -4.70 13.42
N VAL A 72 11.80 -3.89 12.87
CA VAL A 72 10.51 -4.40 12.38
C VAL A 72 10.60 -4.92 10.96
N ALA A 73 11.63 -4.49 10.20
CA ALA A 73 11.82 -4.87 8.81
C ALA A 73 12.38 -6.27 8.64
N TYR A 74 13.23 -6.72 9.56
CA TYR A 74 13.93 -8.00 9.49
C TYR A 74 13.34 -9.01 10.48
N ARG A 75 13.32 -10.28 10.07
CA ARG A 75 12.94 -11.42 10.92
C ARG A 75 13.98 -12.52 10.81
N ASP A 76 14.14 -13.30 11.85
CA ASP A 76 15.01 -14.46 11.85
C ASP A 76 14.58 -15.47 10.78
N GLY A 77 15.55 -16.13 10.14
CA GLY A 77 15.31 -17.11 9.08
C GLY A 77 15.03 -16.51 7.69
N GLU A 78 15.03 -15.20 7.54
CA GLU A 78 14.84 -14.54 6.25
C GLU A 78 16.18 -14.29 5.53
N GLN A 79 16.22 -14.58 4.24
CA GLN A 79 17.31 -14.17 3.34
C GLN A 79 16.89 -12.92 2.60
N VAL A 80 17.28 -11.73 3.10
CA VAL A 80 16.98 -10.45 2.46
C VAL A 80 17.89 -10.23 1.26
N THR A 81 17.31 -9.97 0.09
CA THR A 81 18.02 -9.72 -1.19
C THR A 81 17.78 -8.31 -1.74
N TYR A 82 16.79 -7.62 -1.21
CA TYR A 82 16.47 -6.24 -1.57
C TYR A 82 16.16 -5.44 -0.31
N HIS A 83 16.75 -4.25 -0.24
CA HIS A 83 16.51 -3.29 0.84
C HIS A 83 16.50 -1.87 0.29
N ARG A 84 15.48 -1.11 0.67
CA ARG A 84 15.39 0.34 0.42
C ARG A 84 14.87 1.04 1.66
N ARG A 85 15.42 2.21 1.95
CA ARG A 85 15.07 3.00 3.14
C ARG A 85 14.94 4.48 2.82
N ALA A 86 14.01 5.15 3.51
CA ALA A 86 13.89 6.60 3.64
C ALA A 86 13.62 6.96 5.11
N PRO A 87 13.64 8.22 5.51
CA PRO A 87 13.42 8.61 6.92
C PRO A 87 12.12 8.08 7.53
N SER A 88 11.06 7.93 6.73
CA SER A 88 9.73 7.51 7.20
C SER A 88 9.29 6.13 6.74
N TRP A 89 10.11 5.39 6.00
CA TRP A 89 9.73 4.05 5.53
C TRP A 89 10.94 3.17 5.23
N VAL A 90 10.70 1.86 5.24
CA VAL A 90 11.61 0.82 4.79
C VAL A 90 10.85 -0.20 3.94
N ALA A 91 11.49 -0.70 2.90
CA ALA A 91 11.01 -1.84 2.12
C ALA A 91 12.10 -2.88 2.02
N VAL A 92 11.75 -4.13 2.29
CA VAL A 92 12.62 -5.29 2.18
C VAL A 92 11.93 -6.39 1.37
N SER A 93 12.72 -7.17 0.66
CA SER A 93 12.25 -8.37 -0.02
C SER A 93 13.34 -9.43 -0.01
N GLY A 94 12.93 -10.68 -0.08
CA GLY A 94 13.85 -11.80 -0.04
C GLY A 94 13.12 -13.12 -0.04
N TYR A 95 13.73 -14.12 0.57
CA TYR A 95 13.24 -15.48 0.60
C TYR A 95 13.01 -15.95 2.04
N ARG A 96 11.94 -16.69 2.24
CA ARG A 96 11.59 -17.38 3.49
C ARG A 96 10.80 -18.65 3.17
N ASP A 97 11.21 -19.80 3.68
CA ASP A 97 10.50 -21.09 3.56
C ASP A 97 10.03 -21.43 2.13
N GLY A 98 10.90 -21.18 1.14
CA GLY A 98 10.58 -21.45 -0.27
C GLY A 98 9.79 -20.34 -0.98
N ASN A 99 9.28 -19.35 -0.28
CA ASN A 99 8.52 -18.24 -0.81
C ASN A 99 9.38 -16.98 -0.99
N ILE A 100 8.88 -16.06 -1.80
CA ILE A 100 9.33 -14.66 -1.84
C ILE A 100 8.43 -13.88 -0.90
N PHE A 101 9.03 -13.05 -0.06
CA PHE A 101 8.31 -12.01 0.66
C PHE A 101 8.68 -10.62 0.14
N TYR A 102 7.71 -9.71 0.13
CA TYR A 102 7.90 -8.26 -0.01
C TYR A 102 7.23 -7.59 1.18
N ARG A 103 7.99 -6.81 1.94
CA ARG A 103 7.50 -6.10 3.12
C ARG A 103 7.80 -4.62 2.99
N LYS A 104 6.81 -3.79 3.24
CA LYS A 104 6.97 -2.34 3.37
C LYS A 104 6.36 -1.87 4.68
N ILE A 105 7.08 -1.01 5.36
CA ILE A 105 6.66 -0.39 6.61
C ILE A 105 6.84 1.10 6.44
N ASN A 106 5.84 1.89 6.79
CA ASN A 106 5.96 3.34 6.80
C ASN A 106 5.38 3.94 8.08
N LEU A 107 6.02 4.99 8.53
CA LEU A 107 5.55 5.83 9.60
C LEU A 107 4.46 6.75 9.06
N ALA A 108 3.34 6.82 9.74
CA ALA A 108 2.16 7.59 9.37
C ALA A 108 1.64 8.38 10.56
N CYS A 109 0.60 9.21 10.33
CA CYS A 109 -0.09 9.94 11.38
C CYS A 109 0.85 10.77 12.24
N HIS A 110 1.68 11.59 11.60
CA HIS A 110 2.68 12.44 12.29
C HIS A 110 3.61 11.65 13.23
N GLY A 111 3.93 10.40 12.87
CA GLY A 111 4.86 9.57 13.63
C GLY A 111 4.23 8.76 14.76
N THR A 112 2.90 8.72 14.85
CA THR A 112 2.20 7.99 15.91
C THR A 112 1.76 6.58 15.55
N ARG A 113 1.91 6.18 14.26
CA ARG A 113 1.50 4.87 13.76
C ARG A 113 2.49 4.30 12.77
N TRP A 114 2.67 2.98 12.82
CA TRP A 114 3.33 2.18 11.81
C TRP A 114 2.29 1.50 10.94
N ASN A 115 2.36 1.71 9.64
CA ASN A 115 1.63 0.92 8.66
C ASN A 115 2.56 -0.16 8.13
N PHE A 116 2.06 -1.37 8.10
CA PHE A 116 2.80 -2.56 7.73
C PHE A 116 2.03 -3.32 6.65
N VAL A 117 2.72 -3.66 5.58
CA VAL A 117 2.22 -4.54 4.52
C VAL A 117 3.26 -5.60 4.23
N GLU A 118 2.82 -6.85 4.14
CA GLU A 118 3.62 -7.98 3.71
C GLU A 118 2.87 -8.79 2.67
N LEU A 119 3.49 -8.96 1.52
CA LEU A 119 3.06 -9.84 0.44
C LEU A 119 3.98 -11.06 0.46
N GLU A 120 3.40 -12.26 0.36
CA GLU A 120 4.13 -13.52 0.30
C GLU A 120 3.56 -14.40 -0.81
N TYR A 121 4.43 -15.02 -1.61
CA TYR A 121 4.05 -15.84 -2.76
C TYR A 121 5.17 -16.80 -3.16
N PRO A 122 4.87 -17.93 -3.84
CA PRO A 122 5.85 -18.91 -4.34
C PRO A 122 6.89 -18.30 -5.28
N ARG A 123 8.11 -18.83 -5.28
CA ARG A 123 9.25 -18.32 -6.09
C ARG A 123 8.99 -18.35 -7.60
N ASP A 124 8.30 -19.37 -8.07
CA ASP A 124 7.95 -19.56 -9.48
C ASP A 124 6.95 -18.51 -9.99
N MET A 125 6.19 -17.88 -9.09
CA MET A 125 5.27 -16.80 -9.40
C MET A 125 5.95 -15.41 -9.50
N LYS A 126 7.27 -15.30 -9.31
CA LYS A 126 7.97 -14.02 -9.25
C LYS A 126 7.59 -13.07 -10.38
N ARG A 127 7.66 -13.54 -11.64
CA ARG A 127 7.33 -12.72 -12.82
C ARG A 127 5.85 -12.30 -12.85
N ALA A 128 4.95 -13.22 -12.51
CA ALA A 128 3.52 -12.94 -12.48
C ALA A 128 3.15 -11.91 -11.39
N MET A 129 3.89 -11.90 -10.29
CA MET A 129 3.63 -11.02 -9.15
C MET A 129 4.31 -9.64 -9.22
N ASP A 130 5.19 -9.37 -10.19
CA ASP A 130 5.92 -8.10 -10.28
C ASP A 130 4.99 -6.87 -10.36
N THR A 131 3.89 -6.97 -11.13
CA THR A 131 2.87 -5.91 -11.21
C THR A 131 2.16 -5.72 -9.88
N THR A 132 1.80 -6.81 -9.19
CA THR A 132 1.15 -6.80 -7.88
C THR A 132 2.06 -6.18 -6.81
N VAL A 133 3.34 -6.55 -6.77
CA VAL A 133 4.33 -5.94 -5.88
C VAL A 133 4.42 -4.43 -6.11
N THR A 134 4.49 -4.01 -7.37
CA THR A 134 4.55 -2.59 -7.73
C THR A 134 3.28 -1.84 -7.30
N HIS A 135 2.12 -2.43 -7.52
CA HIS A 135 0.83 -1.87 -7.11
C HIS A 135 0.77 -1.66 -5.59
N ILE A 136 1.12 -2.68 -4.81
CA ILE A 136 1.13 -2.64 -3.34
C ILE A 136 2.16 -1.63 -2.84
N ALA A 137 3.37 -1.61 -3.42
CA ALA A 137 4.42 -0.68 -3.05
C ALA A 137 4.00 0.79 -3.20
N ARG A 138 3.26 1.11 -4.27
CA ARG A 138 2.73 2.45 -4.56
C ARG A 138 1.48 2.76 -3.73
N GLY A 139 0.56 1.80 -3.63
CA GLY A 139 -0.71 1.95 -2.92
C GLY A 139 -0.52 2.23 -1.43
N MET A 140 0.46 1.60 -0.80
CA MET A 140 0.73 1.78 0.61
C MET A 140 1.07 3.23 1.01
N THR A 141 1.75 3.96 0.14
CA THR A 141 2.14 5.35 0.43
C THR A 141 0.93 6.30 0.50
N ARG A 142 -0.19 5.94 -0.16
CA ARG A 142 -1.39 6.78 -0.27
C ARG A 142 -2.58 6.29 0.58
N TYR A 143 -2.60 5.02 0.98
CA TYR A 143 -3.77 4.38 1.56
C TYR A 143 -3.90 4.57 3.08
N TYR A 144 -2.81 4.84 3.78
CA TYR A 144 -2.76 4.82 5.25
C TYR A 144 -2.59 6.20 5.89
N ASP A 145 -2.98 7.27 5.21
CA ASP A 145 -3.11 8.59 5.85
C ASP A 145 -4.41 8.74 6.66
N ASP A 146 -5.18 7.64 6.82
CA ASP A 146 -6.35 7.62 7.68
C ASP A 146 -5.91 7.52 9.15
N CYS A 147 -5.64 8.67 9.71
CA CYS A 147 -5.17 8.83 11.10
C CYS A 147 -6.31 8.79 12.12
N GLY A 148 -7.48 8.33 11.69
CA GLY A 148 -8.68 8.26 12.52
C GLY A 148 -9.21 9.66 12.82
N ARG A 149 -10.15 10.08 12.04
CA ARG A 149 -11.09 11.14 12.41
C ARG A 149 -12.19 10.55 13.23
#